data_b024811dad045564c9eb06af7c32b788
#
_entry.id   b024811dad045564c9eb06af7c32b788
#
_cell.length_a   1.000
_cell.length_b   1.000
_cell.length_c   1.000
_cell.angle_alpha   90.00
_cell.angle_beta   90.00
_cell.angle_gamma   90.00
#
_symmetry.space_group_name_H-M   'P 1'
#
loop_
_entity.id
_entity.type
_entity.pdbx_description
1 polymer ?
#
loop_
_entity_poly.entity_id
_entity_poly.type
_entity_poly.pdbx_seq_one_letter_code
_entity_poly.pdbx_strand_id
1 'polypeptide(L)'
;MKHDQKKEIISKYAREKGDTGSPEVQIALLTVRIDSLTAHLNEHKKDNHSRRGLLGLVQKRRRLKNYLQKTNPEAFKKITEELDNIKASEKAAKVEKTEAVKKAKAEKKSAPKAAKAEKTEKKASPAKKTAKKK
;
A
#
# COMPACT_ATOMS: atom_id res chain seq x y z
N MET A 1 -7.87 -4.42 8.90
CA MET A 1 -8.36 -5.73 8.45
C MET A 1 -9.84 -5.82 8.73
N LYS A 2 -10.67 -6.03 7.70
CA LYS A 2 -12.13 -6.14 7.83
C LYS A 2 -12.50 -7.52 8.39
N HIS A 3 -13.66 -7.61 9.05
CA HIS A 3 -14.13 -8.85 9.68
C HIS A 3 -14.30 -10.01 8.68
N ASP A 4 -14.79 -9.71 7.48
CA ASP A 4 -15.04 -10.71 6.43
C ASP A 4 -13.74 -11.31 5.90
N GLN A 5 -12.72 -10.48 5.65
CA GLN A 5 -11.37 -10.93 5.27
C GLN A 5 -10.76 -11.87 6.32
N LYS A 6 -11.02 -11.60 7.61
CA LYS A 6 -10.55 -12.46 8.69
C LYS A 6 -11.22 -13.84 8.64
N LYS A 7 -12.53 -13.90 8.39
CA LYS A 7 -13.27 -15.15 8.27
C LYS A 7 -12.81 -15.98 7.07
N GLU A 8 -12.59 -15.35 5.92
CA GLU A 8 -12.08 -16.02 4.72
C GLU A 8 -10.72 -16.67 4.96
N ILE A 9 -9.80 -15.94 5.61
CA ILE A 9 -8.47 -16.48 5.93
C ILE A 9 -8.59 -17.65 6.91
N ILE A 10 -9.42 -17.53 7.94
CA ILE A 10 -9.64 -18.61 8.89
C ILE A 10 -10.18 -19.85 8.15
N SER A 11 -11.22 -19.71 7.34
CA SER A 11 -11.81 -20.83 6.61
C SER A 11 -10.81 -21.50 5.63
N LYS A 12 -9.88 -20.73 5.08
CA LYS A 12 -8.86 -21.25 4.14
C LYS A 12 -7.76 -22.04 4.83
N TYR A 13 -7.33 -21.60 6.01
CA TYR A 13 -6.16 -22.18 6.71
C TYR A 13 -6.54 -23.00 7.96
N ALA A 14 -7.81 -23.08 8.31
CA ALA A 14 -8.29 -23.90 9.41
C ALA A 14 -8.07 -25.39 9.11
N ARG A 15 -7.62 -26.13 10.11
CA ARG A 15 -7.53 -27.61 10.05
C ARG A 15 -8.90 -28.25 10.20
N GLU A 16 -9.74 -27.66 11.07
CA GLU A 16 -11.09 -28.11 11.41
C GLU A 16 -12.07 -26.94 11.42
N LYS A 17 -13.36 -27.25 11.37
CA LYS A 17 -14.40 -26.21 11.47
C LYS A 17 -14.31 -25.49 12.80
N GLY A 18 -14.13 -24.16 12.76
CA GLY A 18 -14.02 -23.33 13.96
C GLY A 18 -12.61 -23.18 14.53
N ASP A 19 -11.60 -23.76 13.89
CA ASP A 19 -10.22 -23.60 14.30
C ASP A 19 -9.71 -22.17 13.98
N THR A 20 -9.38 -21.45 15.04
CA THR A 20 -8.81 -20.09 14.97
C THR A 20 -7.44 -20.00 15.64
N GLY A 21 -7.02 -21.08 16.31
CA GLY A 21 -5.87 -21.12 17.21
C GLY A 21 -4.65 -21.79 16.62
N SER A 22 -4.78 -22.55 15.55
CA SER A 22 -3.65 -23.24 14.93
C SER A 22 -2.55 -22.29 14.47
N PRO A 23 -1.29 -22.69 14.51
CA PRO A 23 -0.19 -21.84 14.07
C PRO A 23 -0.31 -21.46 12.60
N GLU A 24 -0.92 -22.29 11.77
CA GLU A 24 -1.19 -22.02 10.36
C GLU A 24 -2.11 -20.81 10.18
N VAL A 25 -3.28 -20.84 10.82
CA VAL A 25 -4.26 -19.73 10.78
C VAL A 25 -3.62 -18.47 11.34
N GLN A 26 -2.89 -18.57 12.46
CA GLN A 26 -2.27 -17.40 13.06
C GLN A 26 -1.17 -16.79 12.18
N ILE A 27 -0.35 -17.59 11.50
CA ILE A 27 0.67 -17.11 10.56
C ILE A 27 0.01 -16.36 9.40
N ALA A 28 -1.06 -16.92 8.83
CA ALA A 28 -1.79 -16.28 7.73
C ALA A 28 -2.40 -14.93 8.16
N LEU A 29 -3.10 -14.89 9.30
CA LEU A 29 -3.68 -13.67 9.85
C LEU A 29 -2.63 -12.59 10.16
N LEU A 30 -1.49 -12.99 10.75
CA LEU A 30 -0.38 -12.07 11.02
C LEU A 30 0.23 -11.52 9.73
N THR A 31 0.32 -12.33 8.68
CA THR A 31 0.87 -11.88 7.40
C THR A 31 0.03 -10.76 6.80
N VAL A 32 -1.29 -10.95 6.68
CA VAL A 32 -2.20 -9.92 6.16
C VAL A 32 -2.19 -8.66 7.05
N ARG A 33 -2.09 -8.80 8.37
CA ARG A 33 -2.01 -7.66 9.28
C ARG A 33 -0.69 -6.89 9.12
N ILE A 34 0.44 -7.58 8.93
CA ILE A 34 1.75 -6.97 8.66
C ILE A 34 1.71 -6.21 7.34
N ASP A 35 1.12 -6.78 6.29
CA ASP A 35 1.01 -6.13 4.98
C ASP A 35 0.13 -4.86 5.05
N SER A 36 -0.99 -4.91 5.78
CA SER A 36 -1.84 -3.74 6.04
C SER A 36 -1.10 -2.63 6.81
N LEU A 37 -0.34 -2.98 7.86
CA LEU A 37 0.45 -2.00 8.61
C LEU A 37 1.63 -1.45 7.81
N THR A 38 2.23 -2.27 6.94
CA THR A 38 3.31 -1.83 6.05
C THR A 38 2.78 -0.80 5.05
N ALA A 39 1.59 -1.01 4.49
CA ALA A 39 0.93 -0.02 3.63
C ALA A 39 0.66 1.29 4.39
N HIS A 40 0.11 1.21 5.60
CA HIS A 40 -0.12 2.38 6.47
C HIS A 40 1.17 3.16 6.74
N LEU A 41 2.28 2.48 7.07
CA LEU A 41 3.57 3.13 7.35
C LEU A 41 4.24 3.75 6.11
N ASN A 42 3.90 3.29 4.90
CA ASN A 42 4.36 3.91 3.66
C ASN A 42 3.70 5.29 3.47
N GLU A 43 2.44 5.44 3.87
CA GLU A 43 1.70 6.70 3.86
C GLU A 43 2.09 7.58 5.07
N HIS A 44 2.18 6.99 6.26
CA HIS A 44 2.45 7.65 7.53
C HIS A 44 3.85 7.34 8.06
N LYS A 45 4.89 7.85 7.40
CA LYS A 45 6.31 7.56 7.72
C LYS A 45 6.75 7.97 9.14
N LYS A 46 6.06 8.93 9.77
CA LYS A 46 6.38 9.44 11.10
C LYS A 46 5.69 8.68 12.24
N ASP A 47 4.83 7.69 11.96
CA ASP A 47 4.14 6.92 12.99
C ASP A 47 5.06 5.87 13.64
N ASN A 48 5.73 6.27 14.68
CA ASN A 48 6.65 5.41 15.44
C ASN A 48 5.91 4.37 16.30
N HIS A 49 4.67 4.66 16.74
CA HIS A 49 3.87 3.73 17.53
C HIS A 49 3.48 2.50 16.69
N SER A 50 2.92 2.71 15.50
CA SER A 50 2.60 1.62 14.57
C SER A 50 3.84 0.84 14.11
N ARG A 51 4.99 1.53 13.95
CA ARG A 51 6.26 0.87 13.61
C ARG A 51 6.72 -0.10 14.69
N ARG A 52 6.63 0.30 15.97
CA ARG A 52 6.91 -0.60 17.11
C ARG A 52 5.95 -1.80 17.10
N GLY A 53 4.65 -1.56 16.87
CA GLY A 53 3.65 -2.61 16.72
C GLY A 53 3.97 -3.59 15.60
N LEU A 54 4.37 -3.08 14.43
CA LEU A 54 4.78 -3.91 13.28
C LEU A 54 5.94 -4.84 13.63
N LEU A 55 6.99 -4.34 14.29
CA LEU A 55 8.11 -5.15 14.74
C LEU A 55 7.66 -6.29 15.65
N GLY A 56 6.75 -6.02 16.59
CA GLY A 56 6.18 -7.05 17.48
C GLY A 56 5.43 -8.15 16.72
N LEU A 57 4.63 -7.77 15.70
CA LEU A 57 3.89 -8.73 14.87
C LEU A 57 4.84 -9.58 14.01
N VAL A 58 5.89 -8.99 13.43
CA VAL A 58 6.91 -9.70 12.65
C VAL A 58 7.63 -10.74 13.54
N GLN A 59 8.01 -10.36 14.76
CA GLN A 59 8.63 -11.28 15.71
C GLN A 59 7.69 -12.43 16.11
N LYS A 60 6.41 -12.13 16.36
CA LYS A 60 5.40 -13.16 16.67
C LYS A 60 5.25 -14.14 15.52
N ARG A 61 5.14 -13.64 14.27
CA ARG A 61 5.07 -14.49 13.08
C ARG A 61 6.30 -15.38 12.94
N ARG A 62 7.51 -14.84 13.15
CA ARG A 62 8.76 -15.62 13.10
C ARG A 62 8.78 -16.77 14.12
N ARG A 63 8.34 -16.50 15.36
CA ARG A 63 8.26 -17.54 16.39
C ARG A 63 7.30 -18.66 15.99
N LEU A 64 6.12 -18.33 15.47
CA LEU A 64 5.13 -19.31 15.01
C LEU A 64 5.65 -20.12 13.80
N LYS A 65 6.34 -19.48 12.85
CA LYS A 65 6.98 -20.17 11.73
C LYS A 65 8.02 -21.18 12.20
N ASN A 66 8.90 -20.80 13.12
CA ASN A 66 9.91 -21.68 13.68
C ASN A 66 9.28 -22.84 14.47
N TYR A 67 8.19 -22.59 15.19
CA TYR A 67 7.45 -23.64 15.88
C TYR A 67 6.84 -24.63 14.88
N LEU A 68 6.14 -24.12 13.85
CA LEU A 68 5.51 -24.96 12.83
C LEU A 68 6.54 -25.79 12.06
N GLN A 69 7.69 -25.23 11.74
CA GLN A 69 8.79 -25.94 11.07
C GLN A 69 9.29 -27.14 11.89
N LYS A 70 9.31 -27.04 13.23
CA LYS A 70 9.74 -28.12 14.13
C LYS A 70 8.66 -29.17 14.34
N THR A 71 7.38 -28.74 14.40
CA THR A 71 6.26 -29.62 14.76
C THR A 71 5.67 -30.29 13.52
N ASN A 72 5.51 -29.55 12.41
CA ASN A 72 4.92 -30.05 11.19
C ASN A 72 5.59 -29.40 9.95
N PRO A 73 6.70 -29.99 9.44
CA PRO A 73 7.45 -29.41 8.32
C PRO A 73 6.68 -29.40 7.01
N GLU A 74 5.73 -30.33 6.80
CA GLU A 74 4.91 -30.37 5.58
C GLU A 74 3.92 -29.20 5.53
N ALA A 75 3.21 -28.95 6.64
CA ALA A 75 2.31 -27.81 6.76
C ALA A 75 3.07 -26.48 6.60
N PHE A 76 4.29 -26.41 7.14
CA PHE A 76 5.15 -25.24 6.99
C PHE A 76 5.50 -24.95 5.53
N LYS A 77 5.85 -25.96 4.73
CA LYS A 77 6.15 -25.81 3.30
C LYS A 77 4.93 -25.30 2.55
N LYS A 78 3.77 -25.94 2.71
CA LYS A 78 2.50 -25.54 2.06
C LYS A 78 2.15 -24.08 2.34
N ILE A 79 2.16 -23.67 3.60
CA ILE A 79 1.83 -22.29 3.98
C ILE A 79 2.85 -21.29 3.44
N THR A 80 4.12 -21.64 3.43
CA THR A 80 5.16 -20.73 2.94
C THR A 80 5.00 -20.50 1.44
N GLU A 81 4.80 -21.54 0.66
CA GLU A 81 4.57 -21.49 -0.78
C GLU A 81 3.29 -20.69 -1.12
N GLU A 82 2.19 -20.95 -0.42
CA GLU A 82 0.94 -20.20 -0.62
C GLU A 82 1.06 -18.71 -0.28
N LEU A 83 1.71 -18.37 0.82
CA LEU A 83 1.92 -16.98 1.21
C LEU A 83 2.88 -16.24 0.28
N ASP A 84 3.86 -16.91 -0.27
CA ASP A 84 4.80 -16.33 -1.22
C ASP A 84 4.15 -16.15 -2.60
N ASN A 85 3.27 -17.07 -3.03
CA ASN A 85 2.45 -16.95 -4.24
C ASN A 85 1.47 -15.75 -4.14
N ILE A 86 0.81 -15.56 -3.00
CA ILE A 86 -0.08 -14.40 -2.77
C ILE A 86 0.71 -13.10 -2.87
N LYS A 87 1.89 -13.03 -2.26
CA LYS A 87 2.75 -11.83 -2.35
C LYS A 87 3.27 -11.58 -3.76
N ALA A 88 3.56 -12.63 -4.52
CA ALA A 88 3.99 -12.49 -5.92
C ALA A 88 2.85 -11.92 -6.78
N SER A 89 1.62 -12.42 -6.62
CA SER A 89 0.45 -11.91 -7.35
C SER A 89 0.09 -10.47 -6.96
N GLU A 90 0.18 -10.11 -5.69
CA GLU A 90 -0.04 -8.72 -5.23
C GLU A 90 1.03 -7.75 -5.74
N LYS A 91 2.29 -8.18 -5.81
CA LYS A 91 3.36 -7.38 -6.40
C LYS A 91 3.15 -7.17 -7.90
N ALA A 92 2.75 -8.20 -8.64
CA ALA A 92 2.44 -8.09 -10.07
C ALA A 92 1.28 -7.12 -10.31
N ALA A 93 0.18 -7.24 -9.58
CA ALA A 93 -0.97 -6.33 -9.67
C ALA A 93 -0.63 -4.87 -9.26
N LYS A 94 0.33 -4.67 -8.34
CA LYS A 94 0.82 -3.33 -7.98
C LYS A 94 1.70 -2.71 -9.07
N VAL A 95 2.52 -3.51 -9.73
CA VAL A 95 3.38 -3.06 -10.84
C VAL A 95 2.53 -2.62 -12.02
N GLU A 96 1.52 -3.40 -12.42
CA GLU A 96 0.59 -3.02 -13.49
C GLU A 96 -0.16 -1.70 -13.19
N LYS A 97 -0.64 -1.51 -11.95
CA LYS A 97 -1.29 -0.25 -11.55
C LYS A 97 -0.34 0.95 -11.57
N THR A 98 0.93 0.77 -11.22
CA THR A 98 1.91 1.86 -11.24
C THR A 98 2.35 2.19 -12.66
N GLU A 99 2.42 1.23 -13.56
CA GLU A 99 2.71 1.45 -14.98
C GLU A 99 1.55 2.14 -15.69
N ALA A 100 0.31 1.73 -15.43
CA ALA A 100 -0.89 2.37 -15.96
C ALA A 100 -0.99 3.85 -15.52
N VAL A 101 -0.69 4.15 -14.25
CA VAL A 101 -0.67 5.53 -13.73
C VAL A 101 0.48 6.35 -14.31
N LYS A 102 1.65 5.76 -14.54
CA LYS A 102 2.77 6.43 -15.21
C LYS A 102 2.45 6.73 -16.67
N LYS A 103 1.80 5.80 -17.38
CA LYS A 103 1.38 5.98 -18.77
C LYS A 103 0.32 7.08 -18.92
N ALA A 104 -0.68 7.09 -18.05
CA ALA A 104 -1.71 8.15 -18.01
C ALA A 104 -1.15 9.54 -17.63
N LYS A 105 -0.06 9.59 -16.83
CA LYS A 105 0.60 10.84 -16.46
C LYS A 105 1.55 11.36 -17.53
N ALA A 106 2.10 10.47 -18.37
CA ALA A 106 2.91 10.83 -19.52
C ALA A 106 2.06 11.39 -20.65
N GLU A 107 0.87 10.83 -20.91
CA GLU A 107 -0.07 11.36 -21.91
C GLU A 107 -0.64 12.74 -21.53
N LYS A 108 -0.87 13.02 -20.26
CA LYS A 108 -1.29 14.38 -19.80
C LYS A 108 -0.17 15.42 -19.85
N LYS A 109 1.09 15.03 -20.01
CA LYS A 109 2.23 15.96 -20.11
C LYS A 109 2.60 16.33 -21.54
N SER A 110 2.04 15.66 -22.54
CA SER A 110 2.26 15.88 -23.97
C SER A 110 1.15 16.66 -24.68
N ALA A 111 0.20 17.25 -23.97
CA ALA A 111 -0.74 18.22 -24.56
C ALA A 111 -0.06 19.58 -24.71
N PRO A 112 -0.04 20.18 -25.93
CA PRO A 112 0.83 21.29 -26.25
C PRO A 112 0.35 22.59 -25.59
N LYS A 113 1.33 23.32 -25.11
CA LYS A 113 1.29 24.68 -24.62
C LYS A 113 1.12 25.62 -25.86
N ALA A 114 -0.05 25.62 -26.49
CA ALA A 114 -0.38 26.48 -27.63
C ALA A 114 -1.72 27.15 -27.42
N ALA A 115 -1.84 27.97 -26.41
CA ALA A 115 -2.93 28.97 -26.28
C ALA A 115 -2.61 29.94 -25.14
N LYS A 116 -1.49 30.64 -25.21
CA LYS A 116 -1.24 31.80 -24.35
C LYS A 116 -0.23 32.77 -24.93
N ALA A 117 -0.41 33.09 -26.19
CA ALA A 117 0.38 34.13 -26.88
C ALA A 117 -0.51 35.00 -27.76
N GLU A 118 -1.67 35.40 -27.25
CA GLU A 118 -2.49 36.39 -27.99
C GLU A 118 -3.45 37.13 -27.05
N LYS A 119 -2.87 37.82 -26.05
CA LYS A 119 -3.62 38.83 -25.28
C LYS A 119 -2.72 39.75 -24.45
N THR A 120 -1.62 40.21 -25.03
CA THR A 120 -0.83 41.31 -24.45
C THR A 120 -0.35 42.31 -25.48
N GLU A 121 -1.27 42.69 -26.39
CA GLU A 121 -1.07 43.86 -27.23
C GLU A 121 -2.39 44.64 -27.36
N LYS A 122 -2.79 45.31 -26.31
CA LYS A 122 -3.70 46.44 -26.36
C LYS A 122 -3.92 47.03 -24.96
N LYS A 123 -2.95 47.75 -24.48
CA LYS A 123 -3.14 48.90 -23.56
C LYS A 123 -1.79 49.51 -23.22
N ALA A 124 -1.17 50.08 -24.20
CA ALA A 124 -0.23 51.17 -23.99
C ALA A 124 -0.83 52.39 -24.66
N SER A 125 -1.18 53.39 -23.92
CA SER A 125 -0.98 54.81 -24.22
C SER A 125 -1.84 55.70 -23.31
N PRO A 126 -1.48 56.97 -23.19
CA PRO A 126 -1.10 57.62 -21.94
C PRO A 126 -1.99 58.87 -21.66
N ALA A 127 -2.00 59.36 -20.46
CA ALA A 127 -2.27 60.75 -20.11
C ALA A 127 -1.96 60.95 -18.61
N LYS A 128 -0.93 61.67 -18.22
CA LYS A 128 -0.62 63.11 -18.22
C LYS A 128 -1.59 63.95 -17.37
N LYS A 129 -0.93 64.65 -16.40
CA LYS A 129 -1.38 65.87 -15.75
C LYS A 129 -2.29 65.69 -14.50
N THR A 130 -2.14 66.32 -13.44
CA THR A 130 -1.47 67.55 -12.98
C THR A 130 -1.72 67.69 -11.46
N ALA A 131 -0.71 68.03 -10.72
CA ALA A 131 -0.67 69.23 -9.92
C ALA A 131 -1.60 69.37 -8.70
N LYS A 132 -0.92 69.57 -7.60
CA LYS A 132 -1.01 70.73 -6.72
C LYS A 132 -1.83 70.65 -5.40
N LYS A 133 -1.06 70.85 -4.36
CA LYS A 133 -1.40 71.76 -3.22
C LYS A 133 -2.43 71.20 -2.19
N LYS A 134 -2.04 70.96 -0.97
CA LYS A 134 -1.73 71.92 0.06
C LYS A 134 -1.16 71.15 1.27
#